data_58e057517d54d65c7529848e20fe9acd
#
_entry.id   58e057517d54d65c7529848e20fe9acd
#
_cell.length_a   1.000
_cell.length_b   1.000
_cell.length_c   1.000
_cell.angle_alpha   90.00
_cell.angle_beta   90.00
_cell.angle_gamma   90.00
#
_symmetry.space_group_name_H-M   'P 1'
#
loop_
_entity.id
_entity.type
_entity.pdbx_description
1 polymer ?
#
loop_
_entity_poly.entity_id
_entity_poly.type
_entity_poly.pdbx_seq_one_letter_code
_entity_poly.pdbx_strand_id
1 'polypeptide(L)'
;MIKRYKNYKISVHIPLYVDPKKKKQLKNFNKVCKSFLQISSKTKIYVHSNIKFKGNKKIKYFYYNFKKIKRHPSRLTWFCRDIMEKQKNKFDIFIYCEDDINFTKRNFRYWLNYKDVCIKNNYNLGFTRYEINNKVVTNLNSLTGHKA
;
A
#
# COMPACT_ATOMS: atom_id res chain seq x y z
N MET A 1 -9.17 -1.28 25.48
CA MET A 1 -9.33 0.15 25.09
C MET A 1 -9.18 0.26 23.58
N ILE A 2 -10.24 0.53 22.82
CA ILE A 2 -10.19 0.62 21.34
C ILE A 2 -9.55 1.97 21.00
N LYS A 3 -8.25 1.98 20.69
CA LYS A 3 -7.55 3.20 20.22
C LYS A 3 -8.35 3.78 19.04
N ARG A 4 -8.73 5.06 19.13
CA ARG A 4 -9.51 5.77 18.09
C ARG A 4 -8.71 5.94 16.81
N TYR A 5 -8.63 4.86 15.99
CA TYR A 5 -7.91 4.81 14.71
C TYR A 5 -8.38 5.83 13.66
N LYS A 6 -9.57 6.43 13.87
CA LYS A 6 -10.16 7.43 12.97
C LYS A 6 -9.35 8.74 12.84
N ASN A 7 -8.45 9.02 13.77
CA ASN A 7 -7.72 10.29 13.84
C ASN A 7 -6.29 10.24 13.28
N TYR A 8 -5.75 9.07 12.96
CA TYR A 8 -4.40 8.98 12.39
C TYR A 8 -4.32 9.63 11.01
N LYS A 9 -3.29 10.45 10.81
CA LYS A 9 -2.87 10.93 9.49
C LYS A 9 -2.09 9.81 8.82
N ILE A 10 -2.67 9.19 7.80
CA ILE A 10 -2.10 8.02 7.14
C ILE A 10 -1.65 8.42 5.73
N SER A 11 -0.38 8.13 5.41
CA SER A 11 0.18 8.24 4.07
C SER A 11 0.30 6.85 3.46
N VAL A 12 -0.41 6.61 2.36
CA VAL A 12 -0.37 5.33 1.63
C VAL A 12 0.37 5.55 0.32
N HIS A 13 1.41 4.79 0.05
CA HIS A 13 2.19 4.85 -1.18
C HIS A 13 2.00 3.58 -2.00
N ILE A 14 1.56 3.77 -3.25
CA ILE A 14 1.23 2.67 -4.17
C ILE A 14 2.03 2.84 -5.45
N PRO A 15 3.01 1.96 -5.74
CA PRO A 15 3.62 1.87 -7.05
C PRO A 15 2.62 1.24 -8.03
N LEU A 16 2.32 1.94 -9.12
CA LEU A 16 1.37 1.50 -10.16
C LEU A 16 2.05 1.59 -11.52
N TYR A 17 2.65 0.48 -11.98
CA TYR A 17 3.11 0.38 -13.36
C TYR A 17 1.97 -0.12 -14.24
N VAL A 18 1.41 0.77 -15.05
CA VAL A 18 0.32 0.41 -15.95
C VAL A 18 0.88 -0.23 -17.21
N ASP A 19 0.53 -1.50 -17.39
CA ASP A 19 0.75 -2.24 -18.64
C ASP A 19 -0.48 -2.04 -19.55
N PRO A 20 -0.32 -1.46 -20.76
CA PRO A 20 -1.41 -1.25 -21.68
C PRO A 20 -2.20 -2.52 -22.02
N LYS A 21 -1.57 -3.69 -21.89
CA LYS A 21 -2.19 -5.00 -22.17
C LYS A 21 -3.06 -5.52 -21.00
N LYS A 22 -2.95 -4.95 -19.78
CA LYS A 22 -3.61 -5.45 -18.56
C LYS A 22 -4.80 -4.58 -18.13
N LYS A 23 -5.92 -4.65 -18.87
CA LYS A 23 -7.16 -3.86 -18.57
C LYS A 23 -7.73 -4.07 -17.14
N LYS A 24 -7.58 -5.26 -16.55
CA LYS A 24 -8.06 -5.56 -15.18
C LYS A 24 -7.30 -4.82 -14.07
N GLN A 25 -6.07 -4.41 -14.31
CA GLN A 25 -5.20 -3.79 -13.31
C GLN A 25 -5.84 -2.54 -12.69
N LEU A 26 -6.35 -1.62 -13.50
CA LEU A 26 -6.97 -0.38 -13.00
C LEU A 26 -8.22 -0.63 -12.16
N LYS A 27 -9.00 -1.69 -12.46
CA LYS A 27 -10.15 -2.07 -11.65
C LYS A 27 -9.74 -2.53 -10.25
N ASN A 28 -8.69 -3.34 -10.15
CA ASN A 28 -8.14 -3.80 -8.87
C ASN A 28 -7.54 -2.64 -8.09
N PHE A 29 -6.73 -1.81 -8.72
CA PHE A 29 -6.15 -0.61 -8.13
C PHE A 29 -7.24 0.33 -7.54
N ASN A 30 -8.35 0.54 -8.22
CA ASN A 30 -9.45 1.35 -7.70
C ASN A 30 -10.08 0.75 -6.43
N LYS A 31 -10.18 -0.59 -6.33
CA LYS A 31 -10.64 -1.27 -5.11
C LYS A 31 -9.67 -1.07 -3.96
N VAL A 32 -8.37 -1.19 -4.23
CA VAL A 32 -7.30 -0.95 -3.26
C VAL A 32 -7.36 0.48 -2.72
N CYS A 33 -7.47 1.48 -3.58
CA CYS A 33 -7.62 2.88 -3.16
C CYS A 33 -8.87 3.10 -2.28
N LYS A 34 -10.02 2.54 -2.67
CA LYS A 34 -11.26 2.64 -1.86
C LYS A 34 -11.08 2.02 -0.48
N SER A 35 -10.43 0.86 -0.39
CA SER A 35 -10.16 0.17 0.87
C SER A 35 -9.32 1.03 1.81
N PHE A 36 -8.24 1.63 1.33
CA PHE A 36 -7.40 2.52 2.14
C PHE A 36 -8.12 3.78 2.61
N LEU A 37 -8.93 4.41 1.75
CA LEU A 37 -9.68 5.62 2.12
C LEU A 37 -10.74 5.38 3.21
N GLN A 38 -11.12 4.11 3.45
CA GLN A 38 -12.04 3.73 4.54
C GLN A 38 -11.34 3.59 5.90
N ILE A 39 -10.00 3.57 5.96
CA ILE A 39 -9.26 3.37 7.20
C ILE A 39 -9.38 4.60 8.11
N SER A 40 -9.09 5.78 7.59
CA SER A 40 -9.19 7.05 8.32
C SER A 40 -9.67 8.18 7.41
N SER A 41 -10.41 9.15 7.96
CA SER A 41 -10.81 10.36 7.23
C SER A 41 -9.60 11.21 6.79
N LYS A 42 -8.45 11.05 7.49
CA LYS A 42 -7.19 11.75 7.23
C LYS A 42 -6.21 10.92 6.37
N THR A 43 -6.68 9.83 5.74
CA THR A 43 -5.87 9.05 4.79
C THR A 43 -5.65 9.82 3.50
N LYS A 44 -4.39 9.89 3.06
CA LYS A 44 -3.98 10.36 1.73
C LYS A 44 -3.24 9.26 1.00
N ILE A 45 -3.53 9.12 -0.29
CA ILE A 45 -2.88 8.13 -1.15
C ILE A 45 -1.97 8.84 -2.14
N TYR A 46 -0.75 8.33 -2.29
CA TYR A 46 0.28 8.79 -3.21
C TYR A 46 0.59 7.66 -4.19
N VAL A 47 0.20 7.86 -5.43
CA VAL A 47 0.37 6.86 -6.49
C VAL A 47 1.57 7.23 -7.34
N HIS A 48 2.49 6.31 -7.50
CA HIS A 48 3.70 6.46 -8.31
C HIS A 48 3.52 5.68 -9.60
N SER A 49 3.40 6.38 -10.75
CA SER A 49 3.01 5.72 -12.00
C SER A 49 3.82 6.15 -13.22
N ASN A 50 3.86 5.26 -14.21
CA ASN A 50 4.43 5.48 -15.55
C ASN A 50 3.46 6.18 -16.51
N ILE A 51 2.22 6.43 -16.09
CA ILE A 51 1.25 7.23 -16.85
C ILE A 51 0.71 8.39 -16.02
N LYS A 52 0.18 9.40 -16.68
CA LYS A 52 -0.40 10.57 -16.03
C LYS A 52 -1.85 10.28 -15.64
N PHE A 53 -2.22 10.56 -14.41
CA PHE A 53 -3.58 10.54 -13.91
C PHE A 53 -3.99 11.89 -13.34
N LYS A 54 -5.27 12.21 -13.41
CA LYS A 54 -5.85 13.35 -12.70
C LYS A 54 -6.11 12.94 -11.25
N GLY A 55 -5.48 13.62 -10.31
CA GLY A 55 -5.67 13.42 -8.88
C GLY A 55 -6.88 14.16 -8.31
N ASN A 56 -7.10 13.98 -7.02
CA ASN A 56 -8.08 14.71 -6.23
C ASN A 56 -7.50 15.07 -4.84
N LYS A 57 -8.31 15.64 -3.94
CA LYS A 57 -7.85 16.07 -2.60
C LYS A 57 -7.27 14.93 -1.75
N LYS A 58 -7.64 13.66 -2.00
CA LYS A 58 -7.20 12.48 -1.23
C LYS A 58 -6.19 11.61 -1.96
N ILE A 59 -6.12 11.68 -3.30
CA ILE A 59 -5.24 10.86 -4.13
C ILE A 59 -4.37 11.78 -4.98
N LYS A 60 -3.05 11.73 -4.77
CA LYS A 60 -2.05 12.46 -5.55
C LYS A 60 -1.26 11.49 -6.40
N TYR A 61 -1.05 11.82 -7.65
CA TYR A 61 -0.27 11.03 -8.59
C TYR A 61 1.08 11.68 -8.87
N PHE A 62 2.13 10.85 -8.87
CA PHE A 62 3.46 11.18 -9.34
C PHE A 62 3.73 10.43 -10.65
N TYR A 63 4.04 11.17 -11.69
CA TYR A 63 4.34 10.62 -13.02
C TYR A 63 5.83 10.44 -13.21
N TYR A 64 6.24 9.27 -13.68
CA TYR A 64 7.63 8.93 -13.98
C TYR A 64 7.76 8.44 -15.42
N ASN A 65 8.52 9.19 -16.23
CA ASN A 65 8.77 8.81 -17.62
C ASN A 65 9.92 7.81 -17.70
N PHE A 66 9.63 6.51 -17.74
CA PHE A 66 10.63 5.45 -17.77
C PHE A 66 11.51 5.45 -19.01
N LYS A 67 11.02 5.96 -20.16
CA LYS A 67 11.85 6.12 -21.37
C LYS A 67 12.98 7.13 -21.13
N LYS A 68 12.70 8.24 -20.40
CA LYS A 68 13.71 9.23 -20.04
C LYS A 68 14.63 8.76 -18.92
N ILE A 69 14.07 8.05 -17.92
CA ILE A 69 14.83 7.63 -16.74
C ILE A 69 15.71 6.42 -17.06
N LYS A 70 15.44 5.69 -18.13
CA LYS A 70 16.16 4.44 -18.54
C LYS A 70 16.26 3.42 -17.39
N ARG A 71 15.23 3.26 -16.57
CA ARG A 71 15.20 2.38 -15.40
C ARG A 71 14.07 1.36 -15.50
N HIS A 72 14.26 0.22 -14.86
CA HIS A 72 13.26 -0.83 -14.78
C HIS A 72 12.01 -0.37 -13.98
N PRO A 73 10.77 -0.81 -14.34
CA PRO A 73 9.52 -0.44 -13.64
C PRO A 73 9.53 -0.70 -12.13
N SER A 74 10.26 -1.71 -11.64
CA SER A 74 10.41 -1.99 -10.20
C SER A 74 10.99 -0.79 -9.41
N ARG A 75 11.63 0.16 -10.09
CA ARG A 75 12.15 1.38 -9.43
C ARG A 75 11.06 2.32 -8.92
N LEU A 76 9.80 2.14 -9.29
CA LEU A 76 8.68 2.88 -8.68
C LEU A 76 8.66 2.74 -7.15
N THR A 77 9.04 1.56 -6.64
CA THR A 77 9.17 1.29 -5.20
C THR A 77 10.15 2.23 -4.51
N TRP A 78 11.30 2.51 -5.13
CA TRP A 78 12.32 3.41 -4.59
C TRP A 78 11.84 4.86 -4.56
N PHE A 79 11.12 5.30 -5.59
CA PHE A 79 10.54 6.65 -5.61
C PHE A 79 9.49 6.86 -4.52
N CYS A 80 8.80 5.79 -4.09
CA CYS A 80 7.92 5.86 -2.92
C CYS A 80 8.69 6.27 -1.66
N ARG A 81 9.87 5.68 -1.42
CA ARG A 81 10.70 5.95 -0.25
C ARG A 81 11.15 7.40 -0.17
N ASP A 82 11.58 7.98 -1.27
CA ASP A 82 12.02 9.38 -1.34
C ASP A 82 10.90 10.35 -0.94
N ILE A 83 9.66 10.03 -1.32
CA ILE A 83 8.51 10.85 -0.95
C ILE A 83 8.09 10.61 0.50
N MET A 84 8.14 9.36 0.99
CA MET A 84 7.87 9.02 2.40
C MET A 84 8.82 9.78 3.32
N GLU A 85 10.12 9.79 3.02
CA GLU A 85 11.14 10.51 3.80
C GLU A 85 10.84 12.01 3.88
N LYS A 86 10.47 12.64 2.78
CA LYS A 86 10.06 14.06 2.74
C LYS A 86 8.78 14.36 3.53
N GLN A 87 8.03 13.32 3.89
CA GLN A 87 6.75 13.43 4.59
C GLN A 87 6.81 12.98 6.05
N LYS A 88 7.97 12.51 6.56
CA LYS A 88 8.11 11.86 7.87
C LYS A 88 7.47 12.63 9.04
N ASN A 89 7.49 13.96 9.01
CA ASN A 89 6.91 14.82 10.05
C ASN A 89 5.45 15.24 9.78
N LYS A 90 4.82 14.75 8.70
CA LYS A 90 3.47 15.16 8.29
C LYS A 90 2.40 14.11 8.54
N PHE A 91 2.80 12.87 8.73
CA PHE A 91 1.93 11.71 8.90
C PHE A 91 2.36 10.87 10.09
N ASP A 92 1.37 10.24 10.72
CA ASP A 92 1.59 9.38 11.89
C ASP A 92 1.94 7.94 11.47
N ILE A 93 1.43 7.52 10.30
CA ILE A 93 1.59 6.16 9.78
C ILE A 93 1.85 6.21 8.27
N PHE A 94 2.85 5.43 7.84
CA PHE A 94 3.16 5.21 6.45
C PHE A 94 2.84 3.77 6.07
N ILE A 95 2.16 3.60 4.93
CA ILE A 95 1.84 2.29 4.36
C ILE A 95 2.39 2.26 2.94
N TYR A 96 3.24 1.28 2.66
CA TYR A 96 3.59 0.89 1.31
C TYR A 96 2.76 -0.33 0.92
N CYS A 97 2.13 -0.32 -0.25
CA CYS A 97 1.30 -1.41 -0.72
C CYS A 97 1.33 -1.50 -2.25
N GLU A 98 1.35 -2.70 -2.79
CA GLU A 98 1.23 -2.93 -4.23
C GLU A 98 -0.21 -2.67 -4.71
N ASP A 99 -0.38 -2.42 -6.02
CA ASP A 99 -1.64 -1.98 -6.62
C ASP A 99 -2.74 -3.07 -6.69
N ASP A 100 -2.40 -4.30 -6.37
CA ASP A 100 -3.30 -5.47 -6.35
C ASP A 100 -3.55 -6.07 -4.96
N ILE A 101 -2.90 -5.56 -3.92
CA ILE A 101 -3.06 -6.04 -2.54
C ILE A 101 -4.21 -5.29 -1.85
N ASN A 102 -5.28 -6.00 -1.53
CA ASN A 102 -6.41 -5.44 -0.79
C ASN A 102 -6.17 -5.47 0.72
N PHE A 103 -5.72 -4.34 1.27
CA PHE A 103 -5.54 -4.14 2.71
C PHE A 103 -6.74 -3.38 3.28
N THR A 104 -7.52 -4.06 4.13
CA THR A 104 -8.78 -3.53 4.62
C THR A 104 -8.64 -2.80 5.96
N LYS A 105 -9.68 -2.07 6.35
CA LYS A 105 -9.81 -1.48 7.69
C LYS A 105 -9.71 -2.52 8.81
N ARG A 106 -10.17 -3.78 8.58
CA ARG A 106 -10.04 -4.89 9.53
C ARG A 106 -8.57 -5.26 9.73
N ASN A 107 -7.80 -5.38 8.66
CA ASN A 107 -6.36 -5.63 8.72
C ASN A 107 -5.63 -4.52 9.47
N PHE A 108 -5.97 -3.25 9.18
CA PHE A 108 -5.38 -2.11 9.88
C PHE A 108 -5.66 -2.12 11.38
N ARG A 109 -6.89 -2.43 11.79
CA ARG A 109 -7.26 -2.58 13.21
C ARG A 109 -6.48 -3.69 13.88
N TYR A 110 -6.37 -4.85 13.23
CA TYR A 110 -5.60 -5.97 13.73
C TYR A 110 -4.13 -5.56 13.95
N TRP A 111 -3.51 -4.95 12.94
CA TRP A 111 -2.14 -4.43 13.06
C TRP A 111 -2.00 -3.45 14.23
N LEU A 112 -2.89 -2.50 14.36
CA LEU A 112 -2.83 -1.48 15.40
C LEU A 112 -2.95 -2.06 16.82
N ASN A 113 -3.75 -3.13 16.98
CA ASN A 113 -3.94 -3.77 18.28
C ASN A 113 -2.74 -4.62 18.71
N TYR A 114 -2.04 -5.23 17.76
CA TYR A 114 -1.02 -6.24 18.08
C TYR A 114 0.43 -5.81 17.80
N LYS A 115 0.66 -4.74 17.02
CA LYS A 115 2.01 -4.29 16.65
C LYS A 115 2.91 -4.03 17.87
N ASP A 116 2.38 -3.39 18.91
CA ASP A 116 3.18 -3.02 20.09
C ASP A 116 3.61 -4.28 20.90
N VAL A 117 2.73 -5.28 20.96
CA VAL A 117 3.03 -6.58 21.60
C VAL A 117 4.11 -7.32 20.81
N CYS A 118 4.01 -7.34 19.49
CA CYS A 118 5.01 -7.98 18.63
C CYS A 118 6.37 -7.29 18.78
N ILE A 119 6.42 -5.95 18.68
CA ILE A 119 7.66 -5.17 18.82
C ILE A 119 8.31 -5.42 20.19
N LYS A 120 7.53 -5.42 21.27
CA LYS A 120 8.04 -5.69 22.63
C LYS A 120 8.70 -7.08 22.76
N ASN A 121 8.28 -8.04 21.95
CA ASN A 121 8.83 -9.40 21.93
C ASN A 121 9.80 -9.63 20.74
N ASN A 122 10.32 -8.58 20.11
CA ASN A 122 11.23 -8.65 18.95
C ASN A 122 10.67 -9.36 17.72
N TYR A 123 9.35 -9.27 17.50
CA TYR A 123 8.69 -9.79 16.31
C TYR A 123 8.11 -8.68 15.46
N ASN A 124 8.07 -8.89 14.16
CA ASN A 124 7.30 -8.06 13.24
C ASN A 124 5.92 -8.70 13.00
N LEU A 125 4.87 -7.90 13.16
CA LEU A 125 3.51 -8.36 12.86
C LEU A 125 3.33 -8.45 11.34
N GLY A 126 3.19 -9.67 10.84
CA GLY A 126 2.93 -9.96 9.45
C GLY A 126 1.46 -10.25 9.14
N PHE A 127 1.14 -10.34 7.85
CA PHE A 127 -0.16 -10.78 7.35
C PHE A 127 0.03 -11.93 6.37
N THR A 128 -0.84 -12.93 6.48
CA THR A 128 -0.93 -13.97 5.47
C THR A 128 -1.62 -13.39 4.22
N ARG A 129 -0.97 -13.52 3.08
CA ARG A 129 -1.50 -13.09 1.79
C ARG A 129 -2.18 -14.27 1.09
N TYR A 130 -3.38 -14.05 0.60
CA TYR A 130 -4.14 -15.03 -0.17
C TYR A 130 -4.42 -14.51 -1.56
N GLU A 131 -4.33 -15.39 -2.56
CA GLU A 131 -4.91 -15.18 -3.88
C GLU A 131 -6.22 -15.93 -4.02
N ILE A 132 -7.21 -15.29 -4.65
CA ILE A 132 -8.51 -15.89 -4.94
C ILE A 132 -8.63 -16.00 -6.45
N ASN A 133 -8.34 -17.19 -6.97
CA ASN A 133 -8.50 -17.51 -8.38
C ASN A 133 -9.66 -18.50 -8.54
N ASN A 134 -10.72 -18.13 -9.29
CA ASN A 134 -11.84 -19.00 -9.60
C ASN A 134 -12.43 -19.74 -8.38
N LYS A 135 -12.59 -19.04 -7.24
CA LYS A 135 -13.06 -19.58 -5.95
C LYS A 135 -12.03 -20.45 -5.17
N VAL A 136 -10.83 -20.63 -5.68
CA VAL A 136 -9.74 -21.28 -4.95
C VAL A 136 -8.96 -20.24 -4.18
N VAL A 137 -8.73 -20.46 -2.88
CA VAL A 137 -7.91 -19.61 -2.02
C VAL A 137 -6.54 -20.24 -1.89
N THR A 138 -5.50 -19.55 -2.36
CA THR A 138 -4.12 -20.02 -2.25
C THR A 138 -3.36 -19.16 -1.24
N ASN A 139 -2.74 -19.79 -0.25
CA ASN A 139 -1.86 -19.11 0.71
C ASN A 139 -0.48 -18.91 0.08
N LEU A 140 -0.07 -17.66 -0.11
CA LEU A 140 1.22 -17.30 -0.71
C LEU A 140 2.39 -17.27 0.29
N ASN A 141 2.12 -17.26 1.59
CA ASN A 141 3.16 -17.17 2.61
C ASN A 141 3.78 -18.55 2.96
N SER A 142 3.20 -19.65 2.49
CA SER A 142 3.73 -21.01 2.73
C SER A 142 5.05 -21.30 1.99
N LEU A 143 5.46 -20.44 1.05
CA LEU A 143 6.65 -20.62 0.22
C LEU A 143 7.87 -19.83 0.72
N THR A 144 7.72 -18.94 1.68
CA THR A 144 8.82 -18.10 2.19
C THR A 144 9.04 -18.38 3.66
N GLY A 145 9.71 -19.48 3.96
CA GLY A 145 10.25 -19.76 5.29
C GLY A 145 11.44 -18.86 5.60
N HIS A 146 11.23 -17.56 5.74
CA HIS A 146 12.23 -16.69 6.32
C HIS A 146 11.97 -16.62 7.83
N LYS A 147 12.79 -17.40 8.57
CA LYS A 147 13.04 -17.10 9.98
C LYS A 147 13.67 -15.70 10.05
N ALA A 148 13.14 -14.89 10.95
CA ALA A 148 13.73 -13.62 11.32
C ALA A 148 15.13 -13.84 11.91
#